data_e962183f8d9c1b2e4b0053293f7e85f7
#
_entry.id   e962183f8d9c1b2e4b0053293f7e85f7
#
_cell.length_a   1.000
_cell.length_b   1.000
_cell.length_c   1.000
_cell.angle_alpha   90.00
_cell.angle_beta   90.00
_cell.angle_gamma   90.00
#
_symmetry.space_group_name_H-M   'P 1'
#
loop_
_entity.id
_entity.type
_entity.pdbx_description
1 polymer ?
#
loop_
_entity_poly.entity_id
_entity_poly.type
_entity_poly.pdbx_seq_one_letter_code
_entity_poly.pdbx_strand_id
1 'polypeptide(L)'
;MSAKILQGEEIAKRILEDLKKKVAGKQLKLAVVQVGENAVSETYIRKKEEAAAKLGIGFELHKLPQEISQTELENRVETIGKDKTVSGMIVQLPLPKYLNQQKVLDVIPAEKDVDVLSSASFGLFALGRSQILPPTVGAVSLL
;
A
#
# COMPACT_ATOMS: atom_id res chain seq x y z
N MET A 1 38.88 3.56 -6.30
CA MET A 1 37.76 2.85 -5.62
C MET A 1 36.72 2.51 -6.70
N SER A 2 36.37 1.23 -6.87
CA SER A 2 35.33 0.84 -7.81
C SER A 2 33.96 1.00 -7.14
N ALA A 3 33.01 1.66 -7.82
CA ALA A 3 31.65 1.74 -7.36
C ALA A 3 30.98 0.35 -7.39
N LYS A 4 30.27 -0.02 -6.32
CA LYS A 4 29.47 -1.24 -6.29
C LYS A 4 28.05 -0.90 -6.77
N ILE A 5 27.59 -1.57 -7.82
CA ILE A 5 26.21 -1.45 -8.29
C ILE A 5 25.33 -2.34 -7.42
N LEU A 6 24.34 -1.76 -6.76
CA LEU A 6 23.33 -2.50 -6.00
C LEU A 6 22.19 -2.90 -6.95
N GLN A 7 22.03 -4.21 -7.17
CA GLN A 7 21.02 -4.75 -8.06
C GLN A 7 19.71 -5.03 -7.28
N GLY A 8 18.84 -4.01 -7.19
CA GLY A 8 17.55 -4.11 -6.49
C GLY A 8 16.63 -5.21 -7.06
N GLU A 9 16.76 -5.54 -8.34
CA GLU A 9 15.94 -6.55 -8.99
C GLU A 9 16.18 -7.96 -8.43
N GLU A 10 17.43 -8.33 -8.15
CA GLU A 10 17.79 -9.62 -7.54
C GLU A 10 17.28 -9.72 -6.11
N ILE A 11 17.35 -8.60 -5.36
CA ILE A 11 16.81 -8.52 -4.01
C ILE A 11 15.29 -8.70 -4.03
N ALA A 12 14.60 -7.99 -4.92
CA ALA A 12 13.15 -8.10 -5.09
C ALA A 12 12.71 -9.53 -5.44
N LYS A 13 13.45 -10.22 -6.31
CA LYS A 13 13.16 -11.61 -6.69
C LYS A 13 13.24 -12.55 -5.48
N ARG A 14 14.32 -12.45 -4.68
CA ARG A 14 14.47 -13.27 -3.46
C ARG A 14 13.34 -13.00 -2.46
N ILE A 15 12.97 -11.73 -2.25
CA ILE A 15 11.86 -11.36 -1.38
C ILE A 15 10.55 -11.99 -1.85
N LEU A 16 10.25 -11.92 -3.16
CA LEU A 16 9.04 -12.51 -3.72
C LEU A 16 9.00 -14.05 -3.54
N GLU A 17 10.13 -14.73 -3.72
CA GLU A 17 10.24 -16.18 -3.51
C GLU A 17 9.97 -16.56 -2.05
N ASP A 18 10.52 -15.81 -1.10
CA ASP A 18 10.30 -16.04 0.33
C ASP A 18 8.87 -15.69 0.76
N LEU A 19 8.31 -14.60 0.24
CA LEU A 19 6.92 -14.23 0.50
C LEU A 19 5.95 -15.29 -0.04
N LYS A 20 6.21 -15.84 -1.22
CA LYS A 20 5.36 -16.88 -1.81
C LYS A 20 5.22 -18.09 -0.87
N LYS A 21 6.30 -18.48 -0.18
CA LYS A 21 6.26 -19.56 0.82
C LYS A 21 5.46 -19.16 2.06
N LYS A 22 5.63 -17.90 2.52
CA LYS A 22 4.98 -17.39 3.74
C LYS A 22 3.48 -17.17 3.58
N VAL A 23 3.01 -16.84 2.36
CA VAL A 23 1.59 -16.57 2.09
C VAL A 23 0.84 -17.80 1.58
N ALA A 24 1.53 -18.89 1.27
CA ALA A 24 0.92 -20.12 0.76
C ALA A 24 -0.20 -20.61 1.70
N GLY A 25 -1.38 -20.88 1.13
CA GLY A 25 -2.56 -21.32 1.87
C GLY A 25 -3.30 -20.22 2.67
N LYS A 26 -2.82 -18.98 2.64
CA LYS A 26 -3.52 -17.86 3.29
C LYS A 26 -4.44 -17.15 2.30
N GLN A 27 -5.63 -16.80 2.75
CA GLN A 27 -6.55 -15.95 1.98
C GLN A 27 -6.28 -14.48 2.33
N LEU A 28 -5.37 -13.86 1.57
CA LEU A 28 -5.01 -12.46 1.75
C LEU A 28 -5.59 -11.62 0.60
N LYS A 29 -6.02 -10.40 0.91
CA LYS A 29 -6.53 -9.44 -0.08
C LYS A 29 -5.94 -8.06 0.19
N LEU A 30 -5.40 -7.45 -0.85
CA LEU A 30 -4.96 -6.06 -0.89
C LEU A 30 -6.01 -5.21 -1.60
N ALA A 31 -6.55 -4.21 -0.93
CA ALA A 31 -7.43 -3.21 -1.52
C ALA A 31 -6.64 -1.95 -1.86
N VAL A 32 -6.86 -1.41 -3.05
CA VAL A 32 -6.23 -0.17 -3.50
C VAL A 32 -7.32 0.82 -3.91
N VAL A 33 -7.29 2.01 -3.32
CA VAL A 33 -8.20 3.11 -3.65
C VAL A 33 -7.48 4.10 -4.55
N GLN A 34 -8.04 4.39 -5.72
CA GLN A 34 -7.56 5.39 -6.67
C GLN A 34 -8.64 6.45 -6.89
N VAL A 35 -8.26 7.72 -6.81
CA VAL A 35 -9.15 8.85 -7.11
C VAL A 35 -8.73 9.52 -8.40
N GLY A 36 -9.65 9.58 -9.36
CA GLY A 36 -9.37 10.09 -10.69
C GLY A 36 -8.41 9.22 -11.51
N GLU A 37 -7.94 9.76 -12.63
CA GLU A 37 -7.01 9.10 -13.54
C GLU A 37 -5.63 9.77 -13.46
N ASN A 38 -4.59 8.97 -13.31
CA ASN A 38 -3.20 9.43 -13.31
C ASN A 38 -2.30 8.32 -13.86
N ALA A 39 -1.69 8.54 -15.02
CA ALA A 39 -0.88 7.55 -15.72
C ALA A 39 0.30 7.02 -14.90
N VAL A 40 0.90 7.86 -14.04
CA VAL A 40 1.98 7.44 -13.14
C VAL A 40 1.42 6.50 -12.08
N SER A 41 0.31 6.89 -11.44
CA SER A 41 -0.37 6.05 -10.43
C SER A 41 -0.81 4.71 -11.01
N GLU A 42 -1.35 4.68 -12.22
CA GLU A 42 -1.76 3.44 -12.91
C GLU A 42 -0.59 2.48 -13.13
N THR A 43 0.59 3.01 -13.46
CA THR A 43 1.79 2.19 -13.59
C THR A 43 2.18 1.53 -12.27
N TYR A 44 2.12 2.26 -11.15
CA TYR A 44 2.41 1.71 -9.83
C TYR A 44 1.34 0.71 -9.37
N ILE A 45 0.06 1.00 -9.62
CA ILE A 45 -1.05 0.10 -9.30
C ILE A 45 -0.90 -1.22 -10.06
N ARG A 46 -0.61 -1.17 -11.36
CA ARG A 46 -0.37 -2.37 -12.17
C ARG A 46 0.78 -3.22 -11.62
N LYS A 47 1.90 -2.61 -11.23
CA LYS A 47 3.02 -3.35 -10.62
C LYS A 47 2.63 -4.01 -9.30
N LYS A 48 1.79 -3.36 -8.48
CA LYS A 48 1.26 -3.94 -7.24
C LYS A 48 0.33 -5.13 -7.53
N GLU A 49 -0.54 -4.99 -8.52
CA GLU A 49 -1.43 -6.06 -8.98
C GLU A 49 -0.65 -7.28 -9.49
N GLU A 50 0.36 -7.06 -10.35
CA GLU A 50 1.24 -8.12 -10.84
C GLU A 50 1.98 -8.84 -9.71
N ALA A 51 2.47 -8.10 -8.71
CA ALA A 51 3.13 -8.67 -7.55
C ALA A 51 2.15 -9.48 -6.68
N ALA A 52 0.95 -8.96 -6.43
CA ALA A 52 -0.11 -9.67 -5.71
C ALA A 52 -0.49 -10.97 -6.41
N ALA A 53 -0.68 -10.93 -7.73
CA ALA A 53 -0.99 -12.11 -8.53
C ALA A 53 0.10 -13.19 -8.45
N LYS A 54 1.40 -12.80 -8.53
CA LYS A 54 2.53 -13.73 -8.38
C LYS A 54 2.56 -14.42 -7.02
N LEU A 55 2.03 -13.76 -5.99
CA LEU A 55 1.97 -14.26 -4.61
C LEU A 55 0.67 -15.01 -4.29
N GLY A 56 -0.32 -15.00 -5.19
CA GLY A 56 -1.64 -15.54 -4.92
C GLY A 56 -2.45 -14.71 -3.92
N ILE A 57 -2.14 -13.42 -3.80
CA ILE A 57 -2.87 -12.45 -2.99
C ILE A 57 -3.99 -11.84 -3.83
N GLY A 58 -5.21 -11.81 -3.32
CA GLY A 58 -6.33 -11.12 -3.97
C GLY A 58 -6.04 -9.63 -4.10
N PHE A 59 -6.40 -9.04 -5.24
CA PHE A 59 -6.21 -7.61 -5.50
C PHE A 59 -7.55 -6.98 -5.87
N GLU A 60 -7.91 -5.90 -5.18
CA GLU A 60 -9.17 -5.20 -5.41
C GLU A 60 -8.90 -3.71 -5.63
N LEU A 61 -9.17 -3.21 -6.85
CA LEU A 61 -8.99 -1.81 -7.20
C LEU A 61 -10.33 -1.07 -7.15
N HIS A 62 -10.41 -0.09 -6.26
CA HIS A 62 -11.55 0.83 -6.13
C HIS A 62 -11.23 2.14 -6.85
N LYS A 63 -11.70 2.28 -8.11
CA LYS A 63 -11.59 3.53 -8.85
C LYS A 63 -12.75 4.46 -8.48
N LEU A 64 -12.43 5.63 -7.99
CA LEU A 64 -13.38 6.65 -7.56
C LEU A 64 -13.28 7.89 -8.47
N PRO A 65 -14.38 8.61 -8.70
CA PRO A 65 -14.38 9.78 -9.57
C PRO A 65 -13.47 10.88 -9.01
N GLN A 66 -12.88 11.65 -9.91
CA GLN A 66 -11.97 12.73 -9.52
C GLN A 66 -12.65 13.82 -8.70
N GLU A 67 -13.94 14.02 -8.90
CA GLU A 67 -14.77 15.03 -8.23
C GLU A 67 -15.38 14.56 -6.89
N ILE A 68 -14.96 13.39 -6.40
CA ILE A 68 -15.46 12.83 -5.13
C ILE A 68 -15.26 13.80 -3.98
N SER A 69 -16.27 13.99 -3.15
CA SER A 69 -16.16 14.85 -1.97
C SER A 69 -15.24 14.24 -0.90
N GLN A 70 -14.69 15.11 -0.04
CA GLN A 70 -13.86 14.68 1.10
C GLN A 70 -14.57 13.62 1.96
N THR A 71 -15.80 13.93 2.38
CA THR A 71 -16.58 13.06 3.25
C THR A 71 -16.91 11.72 2.59
N GLU A 72 -17.23 11.73 1.31
CA GLU A 72 -17.54 10.51 0.58
C GLU A 72 -16.30 9.62 0.45
N LEU A 73 -15.12 10.21 0.14
CA LEU A 73 -13.87 9.47 0.08
C LEU A 73 -13.49 8.85 1.43
N GLU A 74 -13.59 9.63 2.52
CA GLU A 74 -13.34 9.12 3.87
C GLU A 74 -14.26 7.95 4.20
N ASN A 75 -15.56 8.06 3.92
CA ASN A 75 -16.54 6.99 4.15
C ASN A 75 -16.23 5.73 3.32
N ARG A 76 -15.80 5.90 2.08
CA ARG A 76 -15.38 4.77 1.22
C ARG A 76 -14.15 4.07 1.77
N VAL A 77 -13.12 4.82 2.14
CA VAL A 77 -11.88 4.29 2.72
C VAL A 77 -12.18 3.58 4.04
N GLU A 78 -13.01 4.17 4.90
CA GLU A 78 -13.42 3.57 6.16
C GLU A 78 -14.19 2.25 5.95
N THR A 79 -15.10 2.21 4.98
CA THR A 79 -15.89 1.02 4.65
C THR A 79 -14.98 -0.12 4.19
N ILE A 80 -14.02 0.16 3.30
CA ILE A 80 -13.03 -0.81 2.85
C ILE A 80 -12.15 -1.27 4.02
N GLY A 81 -11.75 -0.33 4.88
CA GLY A 81 -10.95 -0.64 6.08
C GLY A 81 -11.66 -1.55 7.07
N LYS A 82 -12.99 -1.47 7.17
CA LYS A 82 -13.81 -2.34 8.05
C LYS A 82 -14.10 -3.72 7.45
N ASP A 83 -13.89 -3.92 6.14
CA ASP A 83 -14.09 -5.22 5.51
C ASP A 83 -13.08 -6.24 6.04
N LYS A 84 -13.59 -7.27 6.70
CA LYS A 84 -12.77 -8.34 7.29
C LYS A 84 -12.04 -9.20 6.26
N THR A 85 -12.45 -9.17 5.00
CA THR A 85 -11.78 -9.88 3.90
C THR A 85 -10.56 -9.14 3.39
N VAL A 86 -10.44 -7.84 3.66
CA VAL A 86 -9.28 -7.00 3.31
C VAL A 86 -8.21 -7.15 4.37
N SER A 87 -7.05 -7.64 3.96
CA SER A 87 -5.88 -7.87 4.83
C SER A 87 -4.96 -6.64 4.93
N GLY A 88 -4.93 -5.82 3.88
CA GLY A 88 -4.19 -4.57 3.83
C GLY A 88 -4.80 -3.65 2.78
N MET A 89 -4.58 -2.33 2.93
CA MET A 89 -5.11 -1.36 1.97
C MET A 89 -4.14 -0.22 1.70
N ILE A 90 -4.32 0.39 0.55
CA ILE A 90 -3.54 1.52 0.06
C ILE A 90 -4.50 2.56 -0.49
N VAL A 91 -4.30 3.82 -0.13
CA VAL A 91 -4.84 4.95 -0.89
C VAL A 91 -3.73 5.46 -1.81
N GLN A 92 -3.90 5.26 -3.11
CA GLN A 92 -2.89 5.64 -4.09
C GLN A 92 -2.75 7.15 -4.19
N LEU A 93 -1.55 7.64 -3.93
CA LEU A 93 -1.21 9.06 -4.04
C LEU A 93 -0.65 9.37 -5.45
N PRO A 94 -0.77 10.64 -5.90
CA PRO A 94 -1.37 11.77 -5.22
C PRO A 94 -2.90 11.79 -5.28
N LEU A 95 -3.55 12.38 -4.28
CA LEU A 95 -4.97 12.74 -4.34
C LEU A 95 -5.17 14.11 -5.01
N PRO A 96 -6.36 14.41 -5.55
CA PRO A 96 -6.72 15.74 -6.01
C PRO A 96 -6.42 16.81 -4.95
N LYS A 97 -5.88 17.96 -5.37
CA LYS A 97 -5.37 19.02 -4.45
C LYS A 97 -6.41 19.62 -3.50
N TYR A 98 -7.70 19.52 -3.85
CA TYR A 98 -8.79 20.03 -3.01
C TYR A 98 -9.14 19.10 -1.84
N LEU A 99 -8.63 17.87 -1.85
CA LEU A 99 -8.81 16.90 -0.76
C LEU A 99 -7.72 17.06 0.30
N ASN A 100 -8.11 16.93 1.55
CA ASN A 100 -7.16 16.81 2.65
C ASN A 100 -6.64 15.36 2.72
N GLN A 101 -5.47 15.14 2.11
CA GLN A 101 -4.85 13.83 2.01
C GLN A 101 -4.68 13.15 3.38
N GLN A 102 -4.19 13.88 4.38
CA GLN A 102 -3.93 13.29 5.69
C GLN A 102 -5.20 12.81 6.38
N LYS A 103 -6.30 13.56 6.28
CA LYS A 103 -7.59 13.11 6.81
C LYS A 103 -8.07 11.81 6.17
N VAL A 104 -7.86 11.66 4.86
CA VAL A 104 -8.21 10.41 4.16
C VAL A 104 -7.34 9.24 4.63
N LEU A 105 -6.03 9.47 4.80
CA LEU A 105 -5.11 8.44 5.27
C LEU A 105 -5.39 8.03 6.72
N ASP A 106 -5.81 8.97 7.55
CA ASP A 106 -6.04 8.74 8.98
C ASP A 106 -7.30 7.90 9.28
N VAL A 107 -8.19 7.69 8.30
CA VAL A 107 -9.31 6.74 8.46
C VAL A 107 -8.93 5.30 8.12
N ILE A 108 -7.71 5.06 7.63
CA ILE A 108 -7.20 3.70 7.41
C ILE A 108 -6.89 3.06 8.77
N PRO A 109 -7.44 1.87 9.09
CA PRO A 109 -7.03 1.14 10.29
C PRO A 109 -5.53 0.85 10.28
N ALA A 110 -4.82 1.16 11.37
CA ALA A 110 -3.36 1.05 11.43
C ALA A 110 -2.84 -0.36 11.10
N GLU A 111 -3.59 -1.39 11.45
CA GLU A 111 -3.27 -2.79 11.14
C GLU A 111 -3.42 -3.15 9.66
N LYS A 112 -4.07 -2.29 8.86
CA LYS A 112 -4.26 -2.47 7.42
C LYS A 112 -3.50 -1.45 6.57
N ASP A 113 -2.90 -0.44 7.19
CA ASP A 113 -2.12 0.60 6.51
C ASP A 113 -0.72 0.06 6.13
N VAL A 114 -0.65 -0.61 4.98
CA VAL A 114 0.59 -1.24 4.52
C VAL A 114 1.64 -0.25 3.98
N ASP A 115 1.25 1.00 3.73
CA ASP A 115 2.17 2.08 3.32
C ASP A 115 2.70 2.90 4.51
N VAL A 116 2.11 2.72 5.71
CA VAL A 116 2.49 3.42 6.96
C VAL A 116 2.40 4.94 6.80
N LEU A 117 1.30 5.41 6.20
CA LEU A 117 1.09 6.84 5.88
C LEU A 117 0.06 7.51 6.79
N SER A 118 -0.77 6.74 7.52
CA SER A 118 -1.65 7.32 8.53
C SER A 118 -0.87 7.80 9.74
N SER A 119 -1.39 8.81 10.43
CA SER A 119 -0.76 9.34 11.66
C SER A 119 -0.58 8.24 12.72
N ALA A 120 -1.54 7.31 12.81
CA ALA A 120 -1.47 6.20 13.75
C ALA A 120 -0.33 5.23 13.40
N SER A 121 -0.25 4.75 12.16
CA SER A 121 0.79 3.82 11.71
C SER A 121 2.17 4.46 11.77
N PHE A 122 2.28 5.71 11.31
CA PHE A 122 3.55 6.44 11.35
C PHE A 122 4.00 6.70 12.79
N GLY A 123 3.07 7.03 13.70
CA GLY A 123 3.38 7.17 15.13
C GLY A 123 3.91 5.86 15.74
N LEU A 124 3.30 4.71 15.42
CA LEU A 124 3.81 3.41 15.84
C LEU A 124 5.21 3.12 15.28
N PHE A 125 5.45 3.46 14.02
CA PHE A 125 6.76 3.32 13.41
C PHE A 125 7.81 4.21 14.09
N ALA A 126 7.52 5.48 14.31
CA ALA A 126 8.43 6.43 14.95
C ALA A 126 8.81 6.03 16.38
N LEU A 127 7.89 5.35 17.08
CA LEU A 127 8.13 4.82 18.44
C LEU A 127 8.79 3.43 18.45
N GLY A 128 9.15 2.86 17.31
CA GLY A 128 9.70 1.51 17.21
C GLY A 128 8.71 0.41 17.60
N ARG A 129 7.40 0.68 17.51
CA ARG A 129 6.31 -0.24 17.88
C ARG A 129 5.59 -0.83 16.67
N SER A 130 5.93 -0.42 15.46
CA SER A 130 5.36 -0.96 14.23
C SER A 130 5.95 -2.33 13.91
N GLN A 131 5.10 -3.26 13.44
CA GLN A 131 5.52 -4.55 12.92
C GLN A 131 5.95 -4.49 11.45
N ILE A 132 5.65 -3.39 10.76
CA ILE A 132 5.99 -3.16 9.35
C ILE A 132 6.77 -1.85 9.23
N LEU A 133 7.66 -1.81 8.23
CA LEU A 133 8.38 -0.60 7.85
C LEU A 133 7.65 0.12 6.71
N PRO A 134 7.71 1.46 6.67
CA PRO A 134 7.33 2.16 5.45
C PRO A 134 8.06 1.55 4.25
N PRO A 135 7.41 1.29 3.10
CA PRO A 135 7.98 0.51 2.00
C PRO A 135 9.35 1.02 1.52
N THR A 136 9.53 2.33 1.42
CA THR A 136 10.83 2.93 1.03
C THR A 136 11.91 2.66 2.06
N VAL A 137 11.60 2.79 3.36
CA VAL A 137 12.53 2.49 4.45
C VAL A 137 12.91 1.01 4.43
N GLY A 138 11.91 0.14 4.28
CA GLY A 138 12.14 -1.30 4.14
C GLY A 138 13.04 -1.64 2.95
N ALA A 139 12.80 -1.02 1.79
CA ALA A 139 13.63 -1.24 0.60
C ALA A 139 15.09 -0.80 0.82
N VAL A 140 15.31 0.40 1.42
CA VAL A 140 16.67 0.90 1.69
C VAL A 140 17.40 0.03 2.72
N SER A 141 16.70 -0.51 3.72
CA SER A 141 17.31 -1.37 4.75
C SER A 141 17.82 -2.71 4.22
N LEU A 142 17.44 -3.10 3.01
CA LEU A 142 17.83 -4.34 2.35
C LEU A 142 19.00 -4.17 1.35
N LEU A 143 19.43 -2.94 1.09
CA LEU A 143 20.55 -2.60 0.22
C LEU A 143 21.88 -2.57 0.99
#